data_555a4911ce67331da234ed70912aecef
#
_entry.id   555a4911ce67331da234ed70912aecef
#
_cell.length_a   1.000
_cell.length_b   1.000
_cell.length_c   1.000
_cell.angle_alpha   90.00
_cell.angle_beta   90.00
_cell.angle_gamma   90.00
#
_symmetry.space_group_name_H-M   'P 1'
#
loop_
_entity.id
_entity.type
_entity.pdbx_description
1 polymer ?
#
loop_
_entity_poly.entity_id
_entity_poly.type
_entity_poly.pdbx_seq_one_letter_code
_entity_poly.pdbx_strand_id
1 'polypeptide(L)'
;MSLRHTLSYTYHLPTTMKYFLLVCANLLLALSFMACGNTEKETTSAEDSIARLTAFQPGTDAAADSLSYALGRGYSGNRQSVQDILLEAGADSAFVDKFLEGLRDAMTDDPAALAYSIGYQSGIDLRSGILEPASNVAFGRDSTRELSVHNFLAGFFGELYGKQDFKVEGKALTQATAGDFANDLLARLSDKNFSKAYAKERKAAEDFMAAKAQEPDVCALDGGVLYRVIKPGSGPHPTDGNVVTFHYEGRFIDGTVFDKESQPETIGVKELIMGFAIALKAMPLGAKWEIYIPWQSAYGAQGTDDVPPFSTLIYKVELLNFE
;
A
#
# COMPACT_ATOMS: atom_id res chain seq x y z
N MET A 1 -2.92 6.00 -18.17
CA MET A 1 -3.26 4.91 -17.24
C MET A 1 -2.99 3.61 -17.97
N SER A 2 -2.28 2.66 -17.43
CA SER A 2 -1.96 1.43 -18.14
C SER A 2 -3.04 0.38 -17.94
N LEU A 3 -3.52 -0.26 -19.01
CA LEU A 3 -4.37 -1.46 -18.99
C LEU A 3 -3.76 -2.67 -18.26
N ARG A 4 -2.55 -2.48 -17.75
CA ARG A 4 -1.81 -3.51 -17.04
C ARG A 4 -2.55 -3.94 -15.80
N HIS A 5 -2.65 -5.22 -15.63
CA HIS A 5 -3.19 -5.87 -14.44
C HIS A 5 -2.35 -5.41 -13.23
N THR A 6 -2.79 -4.38 -12.52
CA THR A 6 -2.28 -4.12 -11.19
C THR A 6 -2.91 -5.14 -10.25
N LEU A 7 -2.21 -6.27 -10.14
CA LEU A 7 -2.17 -7.16 -8.98
C LEU A 7 -3.52 -7.69 -8.48
N SER A 8 -3.72 -8.98 -8.69
CA SER A 8 -4.33 -9.78 -7.62
C SER A 8 -3.62 -9.37 -6.32
N TYR A 9 -4.37 -8.80 -5.37
CA TYR A 9 -3.91 -8.56 -4.01
C TYR A 9 -3.70 -9.91 -3.28
N THR A 10 -2.72 -10.67 -3.72
CA THR A 10 -1.97 -11.50 -2.81
C THR A 10 -1.02 -10.53 -2.12
N TYR A 11 -1.27 -10.24 -0.85
CA TYR A 11 -0.33 -9.53 0.01
C TYR A 11 0.97 -10.34 0.05
N HIS A 12 1.79 -10.22 -0.99
CA HIS A 12 3.18 -10.58 -0.91
C HIS A 12 3.82 -9.49 -0.05
N LEU A 13 4.10 -9.88 1.20
CA LEU A 13 4.94 -9.10 2.10
C LEU A 13 6.11 -8.51 1.30
N PRO A 14 6.31 -7.18 1.29
CA PRO A 14 7.42 -6.56 0.59
C PRO A 14 8.72 -7.26 0.98
N THR A 15 9.65 -7.36 0.06
CA THR A 15 10.96 -8.01 0.27
C THR A 15 11.69 -7.44 1.50
N THR A 16 11.45 -6.18 1.85
CA THR A 16 11.91 -5.50 3.07
C THR A 16 11.40 -6.16 4.35
N MET A 17 10.19 -6.71 4.37
CA MET A 17 9.62 -7.36 5.54
C MET A 17 10.19 -8.78 5.76
N LYS A 18 10.67 -9.46 4.69
CA LYS A 18 11.41 -10.72 4.82
C LYS A 18 12.76 -10.51 5.51
N TYR A 19 13.43 -9.38 5.23
CA TYR A 19 14.67 -9.00 5.93
C TYR A 19 14.42 -8.58 7.38
N PHE A 20 13.29 -7.94 7.67
CA PHE A 20 12.91 -7.55 9.04
C PHE A 20 12.71 -8.78 9.94
N LEU A 21 12.03 -9.82 9.46
CA LEU A 21 11.87 -11.09 10.19
C LEU A 21 13.22 -11.82 10.40
N LEU A 22 14.15 -11.73 9.44
CA LEU A 22 15.49 -12.31 9.57
C LEU A 22 16.37 -11.54 10.58
N VAL A 23 16.23 -10.21 10.66
CA VAL A 23 16.96 -9.36 11.61
C VAL A 23 16.44 -9.58 13.03
N CYS A 24 15.14 -9.71 13.23
CA CYS A 24 14.56 -10.02 14.55
C CYS A 24 14.98 -11.39 15.07
N ALA A 25 15.11 -12.41 14.21
CA ALA A 25 15.57 -13.73 14.60
C ALA A 25 17.05 -13.74 15.06
N ASN A 26 17.91 -12.88 14.49
CA ASN A 26 19.31 -12.78 14.88
C ASN A 26 19.54 -11.88 16.13
N LEU A 27 18.63 -10.95 16.43
CA LEU A 27 18.73 -10.11 17.64
C LEU A 27 18.34 -10.87 18.93
N LEU A 28 17.46 -11.87 18.85
CA LEU A 28 17.06 -12.69 20.01
C LEU A 28 18.19 -13.55 20.58
N LEU A 29 19.23 -13.84 19.80
CA LEU A 29 20.39 -14.59 20.28
C LEU A 29 21.42 -13.72 21.03
N ALA A 30 21.37 -12.40 20.92
CA ALA A 30 22.31 -11.48 21.58
C ALA A 30 21.84 -11.00 22.96
N LEU A 31 20.56 -11.17 23.32
CA LEU A 31 19.98 -10.66 24.56
C LEU A 31 20.04 -11.63 25.76
N SER A 32 20.73 -12.79 25.63
CA SER A 32 20.81 -13.78 26.72
C SER A 32 21.92 -13.53 27.76
N PHE A 33 22.69 -12.47 27.61
CA PHE A 33 23.80 -12.18 28.56
C PHE A 33 23.85 -10.69 28.91
N MET A 34 22.92 -10.18 29.70
CA MET A 34 23.15 -9.07 30.64
C MET A 34 21.90 -8.88 31.50
N ALA A 35 21.78 -9.67 32.53
CA ALA A 35 20.99 -9.36 33.71
C ALA A 35 21.93 -9.07 34.87
N CYS A 36 21.72 -7.94 35.49
CA CYS A 36 22.21 -7.40 36.75
C CYS A 36 23.03 -6.12 36.63
N GLY A 37 22.34 -5.03 36.79
CA GLY A 37 22.92 -3.74 37.11
C GLY A 37 21.78 -2.81 37.54
N ASN A 38 21.48 -2.75 38.86
CA ASN A 38 20.66 -1.69 39.44
C ASN A 38 21.38 -0.35 39.21
N THR A 39 20.88 0.44 38.28
CA THR A 39 21.21 1.86 38.17
C THR A 39 20.04 2.65 38.72
N GLU A 40 20.20 3.18 39.93
CA GLU A 40 19.35 4.27 40.44
C GLU A 40 19.32 5.40 39.41
N LYS A 41 18.13 5.74 38.91
CA LYS A 41 17.93 6.93 38.10
C LYS A 41 18.08 8.15 39.03
N GLU A 42 19.28 8.74 39.03
CA GLU A 42 19.44 10.10 39.53
C GLU A 42 18.52 11.03 38.71
N THR A 43 17.57 11.66 39.38
CA THR A 43 16.77 12.76 38.83
C THR A 43 17.64 14.04 38.80
N THR A 44 18.47 14.16 37.76
CA THR A 44 19.16 15.42 37.45
C THR A 44 18.15 16.42 36.94
N SER A 45 18.26 17.71 37.41
CA SER A 45 17.42 18.79 36.91
C SER A 45 17.66 19.04 35.41
N ALA A 46 16.64 19.56 34.68
CA ALA A 46 16.81 19.90 33.26
C ALA A 46 17.97 20.90 33.03
N GLU A 47 18.22 21.80 33.99
CA GLU A 47 19.33 22.73 33.93
C GLU A 47 20.71 22.07 34.05
N ASP A 48 20.85 21.05 34.90
CA ASP A 48 22.08 20.27 35.04
C ASP A 48 22.37 19.47 33.77
N SER A 49 21.30 18.94 33.12
CA SER A 49 21.43 18.25 31.86
C SER A 49 21.89 19.16 30.72
N ILE A 50 21.34 20.38 30.62
CA ILE A 50 21.74 21.37 29.63
C ILE A 50 23.19 21.83 29.89
N ALA A 51 23.56 22.08 31.13
CA ALA A 51 24.92 22.47 31.48
C ALA A 51 25.98 21.44 31.09
N ARG A 52 25.68 20.13 31.29
CA ARG A 52 26.54 19.01 30.84
C ARG A 52 26.66 18.94 29.32
N LEU A 53 25.56 19.12 28.59
CA LEU A 53 25.52 19.07 27.12
C LEU A 53 26.24 20.24 26.45
N THR A 54 26.31 21.40 27.11
CA THR A 54 26.90 22.63 26.54
C THR A 54 28.34 22.87 26.97
N ALA A 55 28.86 22.09 27.94
CA ALA A 55 30.24 22.24 28.42
C ALA A 55 31.26 21.75 27.37
N PHE A 56 32.21 22.59 27.00
CA PHE A 56 33.37 22.18 26.22
C PHE A 56 34.24 21.21 27.03
N GLN A 57 34.52 20.04 26.44
CA GLN A 57 35.36 19.00 27.04
C GLN A 57 36.68 18.91 26.28
N PRO A 58 37.83 19.31 26.87
CA PRO A 58 39.13 19.19 26.24
C PRO A 58 39.55 17.72 26.18
N GLY A 59 39.91 17.23 25.00
CA GLY A 59 40.51 15.94 24.75
C GLY A 59 42.05 16.00 24.73
N THR A 60 42.64 15.12 23.93
CA THR A 60 44.11 15.01 23.80
C THR A 60 44.69 15.90 22.70
N ASP A 61 43.87 16.43 21.80
CA ASP A 61 44.26 17.35 20.70
C ASP A 61 43.40 18.62 20.73
N ALA A 62 43.94 19.67 21.31
CA ALA A 62 43.25 20.92 21.47
C ALA A 62 42.81 21.60 20.14
N ALA A 63 43.51 21.32 19.03
CA ALA A 63 43.16 21.88 17.73
C ALA A 63 41.93 21.10 17.15
N ALA A 64 41.95 19.79 17.26
CA ALA A 64 40.83 18.96 16.85
C ALA A 64 39.56 19.21 17.70
N ASP A 65 39.72 19.36 19.00
CA ASP A 65 38.64 19.69 19.94
C ASP A 65 38.01 21.06 19.59
N SER A 66 38.87 22.09 19.35
CA SER A 66 38.40 23.41 18.96
C SER A 66 37.72 23.43 17.61
N LEU A 67 38.21 22.65 16.64
CA LEU A 67 37.57 22.46 15.32
C LEU A 67 36.20 21.81 15.45
N SER A 68 36.10 20.73 16.22
CA SER A 68 34.84 20.03 16.45
C SER A 68 33.78 20.92 17.08
N TYR A 69 34.18 21.70 18.09
CA TYR A 69 33.29 22.70 18.72
C TYR A 69 32.84 23.78 17.74
N ALA A 70 33.79 24.34 16.95
CA ALA A 70 33.48 25.36 15.98
C ALA A 70 32.54 24.88 14.87
N LEU A 71 32.71 23.63 14.38
CA LEU A 71 31.80 22.99 13.43
C LEU A 71 30.41 22.86 14.04
N GLY A 72 30.29 22.31 15.25
CA GLY A 72 29.01 22.21 15.95
C GLY A 72 28.28 23.54 16.05
N ARG A 73 29.01 24.62 16.41
CA ARG A 73 28.48 26.00 16.46
C ARG A 73 28.07 26.52 15.08
N GLY A 74 28.84 26.21 14.04
CA GLY A 74 28.58 26.68 12.68
C GLY A 74 27.35 25.99 12.02
N TYR A 75 27.10 24.72 12.37
CA TYR A 75 25.96 23.97 11.86
C TYR A 75 24.71 24.05 12.75
N SER A 76 24.83 24.61 13.96
CA SER A 76 23.66 24.76 14.83
C SER A 76 22.74 25.87 14.31
N GLY A 77 21.45 25.58 14.28
CA GLY A 77 20.40 26.59 14.19
C GLY A 77 20.09 27.20 15.57
N ASN A 78 19.09 28.06 15.62
CA ASN A 78 18.49 28.49 16.88
C ASN A 78 17.31 27.56 17.25
N ARG A 79 16.76 27.74 18.47
CA ARG A 79 15.63 26.91 18.93
C ARG A 79 14.41 27.02 18.00
N GLN A 80 14.19 28.20 17.40
CA GLN A 80 13.10 28.41 16.44
C GLN A 80 13.28 27.52 15.18
N SER A 81 14.50 27.41 14.66
CA SER A 81 14.77 26.55 13.48
C SER A 81 14.42 25.09 13.74
N VAL A 82 14.66 24.59 14.97
CA VAL A 82 14.26 23.22 15.34
C VAL A 82 12.73 23.10 15.44
N GLN A 83 12.07 24.13 15.99
CA GLN A 83 10.61 24.17 16.03
C GLN A 83 9.98 24.14 14.63
N ASP A 84 10.58 24.91 13.71
CA ASP A 84 10.13 24.96 12.31
C ASP A 84 10.27 23.57 11.63
N ILE A 85 11.42 22.90 11.83
CA ILE A 85 11.64 21.51 11.34
C ILE A 85 10.57 20.55 11.89
N LEU A 86 10.26 20.64 13.19
CA LEU A 86 9.24 19.80 13.81
C LEU A 86 7.85 20.04 13.20
N LEU A 87 7.48 21.31 13.01
CA LEU A 87 6.19 21.69 12.41
C LEU A 87 6.10 21.24 10.94
N GLU A 88 7.14 21.41 10.14
CA GLU A 88 7.19 20.93 8.75
C GLU A 88 7.06 19.41 8.66
N ALA A 89 7.59 18.68 9.65
CA ALA A 89 7.44 17.24 9.76
C ALA A 89 6.09 16.80 10.37
N GLY A 90 5.18 17.75 10.67
CA GLY A 90 3.89 17.44 11.29
C GLY A 90 3.97 17.06 12.77
N ALA A 91 5.09 17.39 13.45
CA ALA A 91 5.29 17.16 14.88
C ALA A 91 4.96 18.41 15.70
N ASP A 92 4.70 18.22 17.00
CA ASP A 92 4.49 19.34 17.93
C ASP A 92 5.80 20.04 18.22
N SER A 93 5.85 21.35 17.97
CA SER A 93 7.01 22.22 18.23
C SER A 93 7.42 22.32 19.70
N ALA A 94 6.58 21.87 20.63
CA ALA A 94 6.91 21.77 22.05
C ALA A 94 8.00 20.71 22.34
N PHE A 95 8.17 19.69 21.46
CA PHE A 95 9.09 18.57 21.68
C PHE A 95 10.52 18.79 21.20
N VAL A 96 11.01 20.06 21.19
CA VAL A 96 12.40 20.38 20.84
C VAL A 96 13.42 19.56 21.64
N ASP A 97 13.20 19.39 22.95
CA ASP A 97 14.14 18.67 23.81
C ASP A 97 14.21 17.17 23.45
N LYS A 98 13.10 16.57 23.00
CA LYS A 98 13.09 15.20 22.47
C LYS A 98 13.81 15.07 21.13
N PHE A 99 13.70 16.06 20.26
CA PHE A 99 14.48 16.13 19.03
C PHE A 99 15.99 16.18 19.33
N LEU A 100 16.42 17.05 20.27
CA LEU A 100 17.83 17.17 20.66
C LEU A 100 18.36 15.92 21.34
N GLU A 101 17.54 15.23 22.14
CA GLU A 101 17.88 13.92 22.72
C GLU A 101 18.15 12.89 21.61
N GLY A 102 17.25 12.76 20.64
CA GLY A 102 17.44 11.86 19.51
C GLY A 102 18.66 12.20 18.65
N LEU A 103 18.91 13.49 18.40
CA LEU A 103 20.09 13.95 17.68
C LEU A 103 21.39 13.55 18.39
N ARG A 104 21.48 13.78 19.72
CA ARG A 104 22.62 13.37 20.53
C ARG A 104 22.85 11.89 20.44
N ASP A 105 21.79 11.11 20.68
CA ASP A 105 21.88 9.66 20.77
C ASP A 105 22.31 9.05 19.43
N ALA A 106 21.84 9.61 18.31
CA ALA A 106 22.28 9.22 16.97
C ALA A 106 23.77 9.55 16.70
N MET A 107 24.25 10.69 17.22
CA MET A 107 25.65 11.12 17.03
C MET A 107 26.65 10.39 17.96
N THR A 108 26.17 9.73 19.00
CA THR A 108 27.00 9.00 19.96
C THR A 108 27.02 7.49 19.74
N ASP A 109 26.42 7.01 18.63
CA ASP A 109 26.32 5.60 18.27
C ASP A 109 25.73 4.73 19.41
N ASP A 110 24.76 5.27 20.16
CA ASP A 110 24.07 4.51 21.21
C ASP A 110 23.25 3.35 20.60
N PRO A 111 23.60 2.08 20.87
CA PRO A 111 22.86 0.95 20.32
C PRO A 111 21.39 0.90 20.73
N ALA A 112 21.04 1.43 21.90
CA ALA A 112 19.66 1.46 22.38
C ALA A 112 18.85 2.51 21.59
N ALA A 113 19.44 3.68 21.32
CA ALA A 113 18.82 4.72 20.50
C ALA A 113 18.64 4.26 19.06
N LEU A 114 19.63 3.55 18.49
CA LEU A 114 19.51 2.96 17.17
C LEU A 114 18.34 1.94 17.12
N ALA A 115 18.27 1.05 18.10
CA ALA A 115 17.20 0.06 18.18
C ALA A 115 15.81 0.72 18.30
N TYR A 116 15.70 1.79 19.11
CA TYR A 116 14.47 2.57 19.24
C TYR A 116 14.08 3.24 17.91
N SER A 117 15.04 3.86 17.23
CA SER A 117 14.82 4.54 15.95
C SER A 117 14.33 3.55 14.86
N ILE A 118 14.92 2.35 14.80
CA ILE A 118 14.47 1.28 13.90
C ILE A 118 13.04 0.87 14.24
N GLY A 119 12.72 0.67 15.52
CA GLY A 119 11.38 0.31 15.97
C GLY A 119 10.35 1.38 15.65
N TYR A 120 10.70 2.65 15.85
CA TYR A 120 9.83 3.79 15.53
C TYR A 120 9.53 3.87 14.03
N GLN A 121 10.56 3.77 13.18
CA GLN A 121 10.39 3.77 11.72
C GLN A 121 9.57 2.57 11.25
N SER A 122 9.84 1.38 11.79
CA SER A 122 9.06 0.19 11.49
C SER A 122 7.57 0.34 11.85
N GLY A 123 7.28 1.03 12.95
CA GLY A 123 5.90 1.34 13.35
C GLY A 123 5.18 2.25 12.36
N ILE A 124 5.88 3.27 11.82
CA ILE A 124 5.36 4.14 10.75
C ILE A 124 5.09 3.32 9.50
N ASP A 125 6.04 2.48 9.07
CA ASP A 125 5.92 1.66 7.86
C ASP A 125 4.77 0.64 7.97
N LEU A 126 4.60 0.01 9.13
CA LEU A 126 3.48 -0.91 9.38
C LEU A 126 2.14 -0.19 9.37
N ARG A 127 2.07 1.01 9.94
CA ARG A 127 0.84 1.80 9.95
C ARG A 127 0.46 2.23 8.53
N SER A 128 1.35 2.92 7.83
CA SER A 128 1.08 3.48 6.50
C SER A 128 1.05 2.42 5.40
N GLY A 129 1.87 1.37 5.49
CA GLY A 129 1.96 0.33 4.47
C GLY A 129 0.96 -0.81 4.63
N ILE A 130 0.42 -1.03 5.82
CA ILE A 130 -0.46 -2.18 6.09
C ILE A 130 -1.79 -1.74 6.70
N LEU A 131 -1.78 -1.05 7.84
CA LEU A 131 -3.00 -0.82 8.62
C LEU A 131 -3.94 0.19 7.96
N GLU A 132 -3.41 1.29 7.43
CA GLU A 132 -4.20 2.32 6.73
C GLU A 132 -4.78 1.81 5.41
N PRO A 133 -4.02 1.15 4.51
CA PRO A 133 -4.59 0.55 3.30
C PRO A 133 -5.65 -0.51 3.61
N ALA A 134 -5.39 -1.38 4.61
CA ALA A 134 -6.37 -2.37 5.04
C ALA A 134 -7.65 -1.72 5.62
N SER A 135 -7.52 -0.61 6.34
CA SER A 135 -8.68 0.17 6.84
C SER A 135 -9.52 0.73 5.70
N ASN A 136 -8.87 1.32 4.69
CA ASN A 136 -9.55 1.86 3.51
C ASN A 136 -10.32 0.75 2.76
N VAL A 137 -9.72 -0.40 2.60
CA VAL A 137 -10.36 -1.57 1.98
C VAL A 137 -11.49 -2.10 2.86
N ALA A 138 -11.26 -2.31 4.16
CA ALA A 138 -12.24 -2.86 5.09
C ALA A 138 -13.51 -2.00 5.21
N PHE A 139 -13.35 -0.67 5.17
CA PHE A 139 -14.44 0.27 5.45
C PHE A 139 -14.97 1.02 4.23
N GLY A 140 -14.60 0.61 3.01
CA GLY A 140 -15.14 1.20 1.79
C GLY A 140 -14.70 2.66 1.59
N ARG A 141 -13.47 2.99 1.96
CA ARG A 141 -12.88 4.34 1.94
C ARG A 141 -13.59 5.35 2.88
N ASP A 142 -14.30 4.86 3.89
CA ASP A 142 -14.85 5.71 4.95
C ASP A 142 -13.71 6.17 5.88
N SER A 143 -13.22 7.39 5.68
CA SER A 143 -12.11 7.98 6.44
C SER A 143 -12.41 8.25 7.92
N THR A 144 -13.67 8.07 8.35
CA THR A 144 -14.06 8.20 9.76
C THR A 144 -13.87 6.89 10.54
N ARG A 145 -13.50 5.80 9.87
CA ARG A 145 -13.32 4.46 10.43
C ARG A 145 -11.94 3.94 10.12
N GLU A 146 -11.32 3.34 11.13
CA GLU A 146 -10.01 2.71 11.00
C GLU A 146 -9.94 1.39 11.77
N LEU A 147 -9.03 0.51 11.37
CA LEU A 147 -8.70 -0.68 12.14
C LEU A 147 -7.94 -0.28 13.41
N SER A 148 -8.20 -1.03 14.49
CA SER A 148 -7.63 -0.70 15.81
C SER A 148 -6.11 -0.94 15.84
N VAL A 149 -5.34 0.13 15.99
CA VAL A 149 -3.89 0.07 16.24
C VAL A 149 -3.59 -0.78 17.48
N HIS A 150 -4.39 -0.65 18.55
CA HIS A 150 -4.22 -1.44 19.76
C HIS A 150 -4.33 -2.95 19.49
N ASN A 151 -5.36 -3.38 18.75
CA ASN A 151 -5.54 -4.80 18.42
C ASN A 151 -4.48 -5.32 17.46
N PHE A 152 -4.03 -4.49 16.52
CA PHE A 152 -2.90 -4.83 15.66
C PHE A 152 -1.63 -5.08 16.47
N LEU A 153 -1.28 -4.17 17.39
CA LEU A 153 -0.13 -4.32 18.27
C LEU A 153 -0.27 -5.50 19.24
N ALA A 154 -1.48 -5.77 19.74
CA ALA A 154 -1.74 -6.93 20.59
C ALA A 154 -1.46 -8.26 19.86
N GLY A 155 -1.86 -8.38 18.59
CA GLY A 155 -1.54 -9.51 17.74
C GLY A 155 -0.04 -9.62 17.47
N PHE A 156 0.59 -8.51 17.08
CA PHE A 156 2.03 -8.45 16.78
C PHE A 156 2.89 -8.83 17.99
N PHE A 157 2.66 -8.22 19.14
CA PHE A 157 3.40 -8.54 20.36
C PHE A 157 3.03 -9.92 20.93
N GLY A 158 1.76 -10.33 20.77
CA GLY A 158 1.32 -11.68 21.15
C GLY A 158 2.16 -12.77 20.49
N GLU A 159 2.42 -12.63 19.18
CA GLU A 159 3.27 -13.56 18.44
C GLU A 159 4.72 -13.49 18.89
N LEU A 160 5.30 -12.29 19.05
CA LEU A 160 6.69 -12.09 19.50
C LEU A 160 6.96 -12.70 20.90
N TYR A 161 5.98 -12.63 21.80
CA TYR A 161 6.11 -13.14 23.16
C TYR A 161 5.49 -14.54 23.38
N GLY A 162 5.10 -15.21 22.27
CA GLY A 162 4.54 -16.56 22.30
C GLY A 162 3.17 -16.65 23.01
N LYS A 163 2.40 -15.54 23.07
CA LYS A 163 1.06 -15.50 23.64
C LYS A 163 0.01 -15.67 22.56
N GLN A 164 -0.84 -16.68 22.70
CA GLN A 164 -1.87 -17.01 21.70
C GLN A 164 -3.27 -16.95 22.35
N ASP A 165 -3.65 -15.76 22.81
CA ASP A 165 -4.90 -15.59 23.55
C ASP A 165 -6.13 -15.40 22.63
N PHE A 166 -5.92 -15.01 21.36
CA PHE A 166 -7.00 -14.81 20.39
C PHE A 166 -7.35 -16.12 19.67
N LYS A 167 -8.65 -16.45 19.70
CA LYS A 167 -9.18 -17.68 19.09
C LYS A 167 -10.26 -17.34 18.07
N VAL A 168 -10.22 -18.06 16.95
CA VAL A 168 -11.26 -18.06 15.92
C VAL A 168 -11.90 -19.45 15.92
N GLU A 169 -13.21 -19.54 16.12
CA GLU A 169 -13.95 -20.80 16.19
C GLU A 169 -13.35 -21.81 17.18
N GLY A 170 -12.84 -21.29 18.32
CA GLY A 170 -12.24 -22.08 19.39
C GLY A 170 -10.79 -22.51 19.15
N LYS A 171 -10.19 -22.21 17.98
CA LYS A 171 -8.79 -22.50 17.64
C LYS A 171 -7.93 -21.26 17.78
N ALA A 172 -6.72 -21.40 18.30
CA ALA A 172 -5.77 -20.29 18.37
C ALA A 172 -5.41 -19.81 16.94
N LEU A 173 -5.43 -18.48 16.73
CA LEU A 173 -4.97 -17.88 15.50
C LEU A 173 -3.44 -17.78 15.56
N THR A 174 -2.76 -18.60 14.77
CA THR A 174 -1.30 -18.64 14.70
C THR A 174 -0.79 -17.81 13.53
N GLN A 175 0.50 -17.47 13.51
CA GLN A 175 1.14 -16.78 12.38
C GLN A 175 0.87 -17.48 11.03
N ALA A 176 0.91 -18.81 11.01
CA ALA A 176 0.69 -19.60 9.80
C ALA A 176 -0.74 -19.47 9.23
N THR A 177 -1.74 -19.22 10.10
CA THR A 177 -3.16 -19.15 9.71
C THR A 177 -3.71 -17.72 9.68
N ALA A 178 -2.98 -16.77 10.27
CA ALA A 178 -3.43 -15.39 10.41
C ALA A 178 -3.57 -14.67 9.05
N GLY A 179 -2.67 -14.94 8.11
CA GLY A 179 -2.70 -14.35 6.78
C GLY A 179 -3.97 -14.71 6.00
N ASP A 180 -4.29 -15.98 5.92
CA ASP A 180 -5.49 -16.48 5.21
C ASP A 180 -6.76 -15.97 5.88
N PHE A 181 -6.81 -16.00 7.22
CA PHE A 181 -7.94 -15.47 7.98
C PHE A 181 -8.15 -13.97 7.75
N ALA A 182 -7.05 -13.18 7.79
CA ALA A 182 -7.11 -11.74 7.56
C ALA A 182 -7.60 -11.41 6.14
N ASN A 183 -7.11 -12.12 5.13
CA ASN A 183 -7.51 -11.94 3.73
C ASN A 183 -9.01 -12.26 3.53
N ASP A 184 -9.50 -13.39 4.07
CA ASP A 184 -10.90 -13.77 3.98
C ASP A 184 -11.81 -12.76 4.70
N LEU A 185 -11.43 -12.32 5.92
CA LEU A 185 -12.19 -11.33 6.67
C LEU A 185 -12.18 -9.96 5.99
N LEU A 186 -11.02 -9.53 5.44
CA LEU A 186 -10.90 -8.28 4.71
C LEU A 186 -11.77 -8.28 3.45
N ALA A 187 -11.78 -9.37 2.69
CA ALA A 187 -12.63 -9.52 1.52
C ALA A 187 -14.11 -9.41 1.88
N ARG A 188 -14.56 -10.08 2.96
CA ARG A 188 -15.96 -10.02 3.44
C ARG A 188 -16.35 -8.63 3.94
N LEU A 189 -15.46 -7.95 4.68
CA LEU A 189 -15.71 -6.58 5.16
C LEU A 189 -15.75 -5.59 4.00
N SER A 190 -14.82 -5.72 3.07
CA SER A 190 -14.76 -4.93 1.84
C SER A 190 -16.05 -5.06 1.04
N ASP A 191 -16.45 -6.28 0.66
CA ASP A 191 -17.68 -6.51 -0.11
C ASP A 191 -18.89 -5.90 0.56
N LYS A 192 -19.07 -6.13 1.86
CA LYS A 192 -20.18 -5.59 2.65
C LYS A 192 -20.20 -4.06 2.66
N ASN A 193 -19.07 -3.43 2.94
CA ASN A 193 -19.01 -1.98 3.15
C ASN A 193 -18.99 -1.20 1.83
N PHE A 194 -18.27 -1.68 0.81
CA PHE A 194 -18.33 -1.10 -0.53
C PHE A 194 -19.72 -1.25 -1.15
N SER A 195 -20.34 -2.43 -1.06
CA SER A 195 -21.71 -2.63 -1.56
C SER A 195 -22.73 -1.72 -0.91
N LYS A 196 -22.54 -1.39 0.38
CA LYS A 196 -23.40 -0.43 1.08
C LYS A 196 -23.10 1.02 0.68
N ALA A 197 -21.82 1.40 0.67
CA ALA A 197 -21.39 2.77 0.38
C ALA A 197 -21.70 3.18 -1.06
N TYR A 198 -21.56 2.25 -2.00
CA TYR A 198 -21.69 2.47 -3.44
C TYR A 198 -22.87 1.70 -4.07
N ALA A 199 -23.95 1.53 -3.29
CA ALA A 199 -25.14 0.78 -3.75
C ALA A 199 -25.76 1.37 -5.02
N LYS A 200 -25.71 2.70 -5.18
CA LYS A 200 -26.24 3.40 -6.36
C LYS A 200 -25.39 3.13 -7.60
N GLU A 201 -24.07 3.22 -7.46
CA GLU A 201 -23.11 2.97 -8.53
C GLU A 201 -23.15 1.50 -8.97
N ARG A 202 -23.19 0.58 -8.01
CA ARG A 202 -23.37 -0.84 -8.27
C ARG A 202 -24.64 -1.10 -9.05
N LYS A 203 -25.78 -0.54 -8.60
CA LYS A 203 -27.06 -0.72 -9.29
C LYS A 203 -27.02 -0.14 -10.70
N ALA A 204 -26.42 1.04 -10.88
CA ALA A 204 -26.31 1.66 -12.20
C ALA A 204 -25.46 0.79 -13.16
N ALA A 205 -24.38 0.21 -12.68
CA ALA A 205 -23.54 -0.70 -13.45
C ALA A 205 -24.29 -1.99 -13.85
N GLU A 206 -25.01 -2.61 -12.91
CA GLU A 206 -25.82 -3.81 -13.15
C GLU A 206 -26.97 -3.53 -14.12
N ASP A 207 -27.70 -2.44 -13.94
CA ASP A 207 -28.79 -2.02 -14.85
C ASP A 207 -28.27 -1.73 -16.26
N PHE A 208 -27.11 -1.07 -16.39
CA PHE A 208 -26.48 -0.82 -17.67
C PHE A 208 -26.11 -2.09 -18.41
N MET A 209 -25.45 -3.06 -17.74
CA MET A 209 -25.09 -4.33 -18.36
C MET A 209 -26.33 -5.14 -18.74
N ALA A 210 -27.36 -5.15 -17.90
CA ALA A 210 -28.62 -5.81 -18.20
C ALA A 210 -29.32 -5.21 -19.43
N ALA A 211 -29.32 -3.87 -19.56
CA ALA A 211 -29.86 -3.19 -20.73
C ALA A 211 -29.08 -3.49 -22.01
N LYS A 212 -27.73 -3.48 -21.92
CA LYS A 212 -26.85 -3.80 -23.05
C LYS A 212 -27.03 -5.23 -23.54
N ALA A 213 -27.24 -6.18 -22.66
CA ALA A 213 -27.48 -7.58 -23.02
C ALA A 213 -28.80 -7.82 -23.79
N GLN A 214 -29.74 -6.84 -23.79
CA GLN A 214 -30.99 -6.91 -24.56
C GLN A 214 -30.89 -6.30 -25.95
N GLU A 215 -29.78 -5.61 -26.27
CA GLU A 215 -29.59 -4.99 -27.58
C GLU A 215 -29.30 -6.10 -28.63
N PRO A 216 -29.99 -6.10 -29.78
CA PRO A 216 -29.98 -7.24 -30.71
C PRO A 216 -28.60 -7.48 -31.41
N ASP A 217 -27.74 -6.47 -31.42
CA ASP A 217 -26.40 -6.51 -32.02
C ASP A 217 -25.29 -6.66 -30.96
N VAL A 218 -25.66 -6.95 -29.71
CA VAL A 218 -24.73 -7.21 -28.60
C VAL A 218 -24.70 -8.72 -28.32
N CYS A 219 -23.49 -9.26 -28.25
CA CYS A 219 -23.21 -10.64 -27.95
C CYS A 219 -22.52 -10.77 -26.59
N ALA A 220 -22.67 -11.94 -25.95
CA ALA A 220 -22.06 -12.25 -24.66
C ALA A 220 -20.80 -13.11 -24.81
N LEU A 221 -19.83 -12.90 -23.91
CA LEU A 221 -18.65 -13.72 -23.70
C LEU A 221 -18.61 -14.20 -22.25
N ASP A 222 -17.61 -15.01 -21.93
CA ASP A 222 -17.34 -15.43 -20.55
C ASP A 222 -17.10 -14.23 -19.63
N GLY A 223 -17.21 -14.44 -18.31
CA GLY A 223 -17.00 -13.38 -17.32
C GLY A 223 -18.02 -12.25 -17.35
N GLY A 224 -19.16 -12.43 -18.04
CA GLY A 224 -20.20 -11.41 -18.18
C GLY A 224 -19.84 -10.27 -19.14
N VAL A 225 -18.77 -10.41 -19.89
CA VAL A 225 -18.34 -9.43 -20.89
C VAL A 225 -19.31 -9.42 -22.05
N LEU A 226 -19.70 -8.24 -22.52
CA LEU A 226 -20.52 -8.08 -23.71
C LEU A 226 -19.74 -7.35 -24.80
N TYR A 227 -20.09 -7.56 -26.06
CA TYR A 227 -19.47 -6.85 -27.17
C TYR A 227 -20.44 -6.62 -28.33
N ARG A 228 -20.12 -5.57 -29.09
CA ARG A 228 -20.72 -5.23 -30.37
C ARG A 228 -19.66 -5.15 -31.44
N VAL A 229 -19.88 -5.75 -32.59
CA VAL A 229 -18.95 -5.65 -33.72
C VAL A 229 -19.18 -4.33 -34.48
N ILE A 230 -18.16 -3.47 -34.49
CA ILE A 230 -18.15 -2.23 -35.30
C ILE A 230 -17.61 -2.54 -36.70
N LYS A 231 -16.52 -3.31 -36.77
CA LYS A 231 -15.90 -3.77 -38.01
C LYS A 231 -15.54 -5.24 -37.86
N PRO A 232 -15.98 -6.11 -38.74
CA PRO A 232 -15.56 -7.52 -38.68
C PRO A 232 -14.08 -7.66 -39.01
N GLY A 233 -13.42 -8.57 -38.36
CA GLY A 233 -12.09 -9.06 -38.73
C GLY A 233 -12.19 -10.36 -39.52
N SER A 234 -11.09 -10.84 -40.07
CA SER A 234 -11.04 -12.08 -40.83
C SER A 234 -9.80 -12.95 -40.57
N GLY A 235 -8.97 -12.51 -39.61
CA GLY A 235 -7.74 -13.22 -39.24
C GLY A 235 -7.92 -14.22 -38.09
N PRO A 236 -6.81 -14.81 -37.65
CA PRO A 236 -6.79 -15.66 -36.46
C PRO A 236 -7.09 -14.86 -35.19
N HIS A 237 -7.23 -15.58 -34.08
CA HIS A 237 -7.52 -15.01 -32.77
C HIS A 237 -6.29 -15.11 -31.85
N PRO A 238 -6.04 -14.12 -30.98
CA PRO A 238 -4.99 -14.22 -29.97
C PRO A 238 -5.27 -15.32 -28.93
N THR A 239 -4.20 -15.76 -28.30
CA THR A 239 -4.22 -16.69 -27.15
C THR A 239 -3.56 -16.05 -25.93
N ASP A 240 -3.59 -16.71 -24.77
CA ASP A 240 -2.95 -16.22 -23.54
C ASP A 240 -1.42 -16.03 -23.66
N GLY A 241 -0.78 -16.69 -24.61
CA GLY A 241 0.67 -16.59 -24.83
C GLY A 241 1.10 -15.45 -25.74
N ASN A 242 0.17 -14.76 -26.37
CA ASN A 242 0.48 -13.73 -27.36
C ASN A 242 0.70 -12.35 -26.73
N VAL A 243 1.51 -11.56 -27.42
CA VAL A 243 1.59 -10.11 -27.26
C VAL A 243 0.71 -9.48 -28.33
N VAL A 244 -0.20 -8.61 -27.93
CA VAL A 244 -1.22 -7.99 -28.80
C VAL A 244 -0.93 -6.52 -29.04
N THR A 245 -1.17 -6.02 -30.25
CA THR A 245 -1.08 -4.61 -30.62
C THR A 245 -2.45 -4.11 -31.04
N PHE A 246 -2.95 -3.07 -30.40
CA PHE A 246 -4.31 -2.55 -30.61
C PHE A 246 -4.40 -1.06 -30.36
N HIS A 247 -5.40 -0.43 -30.96
CA HIS A 247 -5.91 0.89 -30.53
C HIS A 247 -7.09 0.73 -29.60
N TYR A 248 -7.20 1.64 -28.63
CA TYR A 248 -8.36 1.66 -27.75
C TYR A 248 -8.73 3.05 -27.26
N GLU A 249 -9.97 3.15 -26.79
CA GLU A 249 -10.50 4.28 -26.04
C GLU A 249 -11.43 3.71 -24.95
N GLY A 250 -11.12 4.00 -23.67
CA GLY A 250 -11.89 3.57 -22.50
C GLY A 250 -12.78 4.66 -21.96
N ARG A 251 -14.05 4.31 -21.65
CA ARG A 251 -15.06 5.21 -21.10
C ARG A 251 -15.82 4.57 -19.95
N PHE A 252 -16.29 5.39 -19.03
CA PHE A 252 -17.30 4.99 -18.07
C PHE A 252 -18.70 5.02 -18.68
N ILE A 253 -19.71 4.50 -17.94
CA ILE A 253 -21.11 4.45 -18.39
C ILE A 253 -21.74 5.84 -18.60
N ASP A 254 -21.21 6.88 -17.97
CA ASP A 254 -21.63 8.28 -18.17
C ASP A 254 -20.99 8.92 -19.41
N GLY A 255 -20.13 8.20 -20.12
CA GLY A 255 -19.43 8.65 -21.32
C GLY A 255 -18.09 9.34 -21.06
N THR A 256 -17.70 9.57 -19.81
CA THR A 256 -16.40 10.14 -19.46
C THR A 256 -15.27 9.23 -19.95
N VAL A 257 -14.33 9.78 -20.73
CA VAL A 257 -13.12 9.09 -21.17
C VAL A 257 -12.13 9.05 -20.02
N PHE A 258 -11.77 7.86 -19.57
CA PHE A 258 -10.77 7.69 -18.49
C PHE A 258 -9.41 7.21 -19.02
N ASP A 259 -9.41 6.61 -20.22
CA ASP A 259 -8.18 6.07 -20.80
C ASP A 259 -8.25 6.10 -22.32
N LYS A 260 -7.20 6.59 -22.96
CA LYS A 260 -7.13 6.67 -24.41
C LYS A 260 -5.68 6.83 -24.85
N GLU A 261 -5.24 5.98 -25.76
CA GLU A 261 -3.92 6.10 -26.35
C GLU A 261 -3.96 6.72 -27.75
N SER A 262 -2.98 7.58 -28.01
CA SER A 262 -2.81 8.21 -29.35
C SER A 262 -2.04 7.33 -30.32
N GLN A 263 -1.25 6.36 -29.80
CA GLN A 263 -0.49 5.37 -30.55
C GLN A 263 -0.99 3.97 -30.19
N PRO A 264 -0.77 2.97 -31.08
CA PRO A 264 -1.12 1.59 -30.74
C PRO A 264 -0.38 1.12 -29.47
N GLU A 265 -1.08 0.49 -28.55
CA GLU A 265 -0.47 -0.17 -27.40
C GLU A 265 -0.10 -1.61 -27.73
N THR A 266 1.04 -2.06 -27.19
CA THR A 266 1.54 -3.44 -27.34
C THR A 266 1.78 -4.04 -25.97
N ILE A 267 1.04 -5.12 -25.62
CA ILE A 267 1.04 -5.71 -24.26
C ILE A 267 0.72 -7.21 -24.33
N GLY A 268 1.23 -7.99 -23.37
CA GLY A 268 0.89 -9.40 -23.22
C GLY A 268 -0.56 -9.60 -22.80
N VAL A 269 -1.26 -10.57 -23.40
CA VAL A 269 -2.67 -10.86 -23.07
C VAL A 269 -2.86 -11.14 -21.57
N LYS A 270 -1.90 -11.78 -20.93
CA LYS A 270 -1.93 -12.08 -19.48
C LYS A 270 -1.74 -10.87 -18.57
N GLU A 271 -1.28 -9.76 -19.12
CA GLU A 271 -1.06 -8.52 -18.37
C GLU A 271 -2.32 -7.63 -18.34
N LEU A 272 -3.34 -7.98 -19.13
CA LEU A 272 -4.59 -7.24 -19.23
C LEU A 272 -5.56 -7.59 -18.10
N ILE A 273 -6.49 -6.69 -17.78
CA ILE A 273 -7.64 -7.02 -16.93
C ILE A 273 -8.45 -8.15 -17.55
N MET A 274 -9.05 -8.99 -16.69
CA MET A 274 -9.68 -10.25 -17.11
C MET A 274 -10.67 -10.06 -18.25
N GLY A 275 -11.59 -9.11 -18.14
CA GLY A 275 -12.62 -8.88 -19.16
C GLY A 275 -12.06 -8.42 -20.50
N PHE A 276 -10.98 -7.63 -20.49
CA PHE A 276 -10.34 -7.17 -21.72
C PHE A 276 -9.61 -8.33 -22.41
N ALA A 277 -8.90 -9.17 -21.65
CA ALA A 277 -8.25 -10.37 -22.17
C ALA A 277 -9.26 -11.36 -22.78
N ILE A 278 -10.42 -11.56 -22.14
CA ILE A 278 -11.51 -12.39 -22.68
C ILE A 278 -11.97 -11.85 -24.04
N ALA A 279 -12.22 -10.54 -24.13
CA ALA A 279 -12.66 -9.93 -25.37
C ALA A 279 -11.62 -10.03 -26.49
N LEU A 280 -10.34 -9.70 -26.23
CA LEU A 280 -9.28 -9.78 -27.23
C LEU A 280 -9.06 -11.20 -27.76
N LYS A 281 -9.15 -12.21 -26.91
CA LYS A 281 -9.05 -13.61 -27.34
C LYS A 281 -10.24 -14.04 -28.24
N ALA A 282 -11.37 -13.38 -28.12
CA ALA A 282 -12.53 -13.63 -28.97
C ALA A 282 -12.50 -12.78 -30.28
N MET A 283 -11.67 -11.72 -30.35
CA MET A 283 -11.57 -10.84 -31.51
C MET A 283 -10.75 -11.47 -32.62
N PRO A 284 -11.26 -11.58 -33.87
CA PRO A 284 -10.41 -11.91 -35.02
C PRO A 284 -9.51 -10.72 -35.38
N LEU A 285 -8.32 -11.01 -35.91
CA LEU A 285 -7.38 -9.99 -36.37
C LEU A 285 -8.03 -8.99 -37.34
N GLY A 286 -7.79 -7.71 -37.14
CA GLY A 286 -8.36 -6.62 -37.94
C GLY A 286 -9.76 -6.21 -37.54
N ALA A 287 -10.36 -6.85 -36.52
CA ALA A 287 -11.68 -6.48 -36.01
C ALA A 287 -11.61 -5.18 -35.20
N LYS A 288 -12.74 -4.48 -35.20
CA LYS A 288 -13.00 -3.37 -34.26
C LYS A 288 -14.29 -3.63 -33.52
N TRP A 289 -14.22 -3.66 -32.22
CA TRP A 289 -15.36 -3.93 -31.35
C TRP A 289 -15.58 -2.79 -30.35
N GLU A 290 -16.80 -2.66 -29.88
CA GLU A 290 -17.14 -1.97 -28.63
C GLU A 290 -17.41 -3.05 -27.60
N ILE A 291 -16.63 -3.07 -26.53
CA ILE A 291 -16.71 -4.09 -25.46
C ILE A 291 -17.20 -3.45 -24.18
N TYR A 292 -18.05 -4.17 -23.44
CA TYR A 292 -18.61 -3.75 -22.16
C TYR A 292 -18.13 -4.73 -21.11
N ILE A 293 -17.31 -4.30 -20.20
CA ILE A 293 -16.67 -5.12 -19.17
C ILE A 293 -17.34 -4.83 -17.83
N PRO A 294 -18.07 -5.79 -17.24
CA PRO A 294 -18.66 -5.59 -15.94
C PRO A 294 -17.58 -5.45 -14.87
N TRP A 295 -17.87 -4.73 -13.80
CA TRP A 295 -16.94 -4.46 -12.73
C TRP A 295 -16.26 -5.70 -12.14
N GLN A 296 -16.94 -6.86 -12.11
CA GLN A 296 -16.39 -8.14 -11.64
C GLN A 296 -15.22 -8.63 -12.50
N SER A 297 -15.23 -8.33 -13.79
CA SER A 297 -14.17 -8.69 -14.73
C SER A 297 -13.23 -7.53 -15.07
N ALA A 298 -13.37 -6.41 -14.33
CA ALA A 298 -12.53 -5.21 -14.40
C ALA A 298 -11.76 -5.00 -13.07
N TYR A 299 -12.02 -3.91 -12.38
CA TYR A 299 -11.32 -3.52 -11.15
C TYR A 299 -12.12 -3.83 -9.87
N GLY A 300 -13.17 -4.61 -9.96
CA GLY A 300 -13.94 -5.10 -8.82
C GLY A 300 -14.78 -4.05 -8.09
N ALA A 301 -15.22 -4.43 -6.89
CA ALA A 301 -16.03 -3.57 -6.04
C ALA A 301 -15.26 -2.36 -5.48
N GLN A 302 -13.94 -2.44 -5.40
CA GLN A 302 -13.09 -1.42 -4.81
C GLN A 302 -12.67 -0.34 -5.81
N GLY A 303 -12.57 -0.68 -7.11
CA GLY A 303 -11.98 0.18 -8.11
C GLY A 303 -10.47 0.37 -7.91
N THR A 304 -9.95 1.49 -8.40
CA THR A 304 -8.57 1.98 -8.18
C THR A 304 -8.62 3.48 -7.86
N ASP A 305 -7.48 4.15 -7.80
CA ASP A 305 -7.45 5.61 -7.62
C ASP A 305 -8.09 6.35 -8.81
N ASP A 306 -7.97 5.79 -10.03
CA ASP A 306 -8.50 6.38 -11.25
C ASP A 306 -9.84 5.78 -11.72
N VAL A 307 -10.21 4.61 -11.19
CA VAL A 307 -11.46 3.90 -11.55
C VAL A 307 -12.35 3.78 -10.31
N PRO A 308 -13.50 4.46 -10.28
CA PRO A 308 -14.43 4.39 -9.17
C PRO A 308 -14.90 2.97 -8.84
N PRO A 309 -15.34 2.69 -7.61
CA PRO A 309 -15.94 1.42 -7.22
C PRO A 309 -17.10 1.01 -8.12
N PHE A 310 -17.21 -0.31 -8.39
CA PHE A 310 -18.25 -0.92 -9.23
C PHE A 310 -18.34 -0.38 -10.66
N SER A 311 -17.25 0.17 -11.22
CA SER A 311 -17.27 0.72 -12.57
C SER A 311 -17.36 -0.35 -13.63
N THR A 312 -18.42 -0.31 -14.42
CA THR A 312 -18.47 -0.96 -15.74
C THR A 312 -17.65 -0.14 -16.73
N LEU A 313 -16.77 -0.80 -17.48
CA LEU A 313 -15.90 -0.16 -18.45
C LEU A 313 -16.38 -0.42 -19.87
N ILE A 314 -16.35 0.62 -20.70
CA ILE A 314 -16.69 0.55 -22.12
C ILE A 314 -15.43 0.85 -22.91
N TYR A 315 -15.00 -0.09 -23.73
CA TYR A 315 -13.84 0.13 -24.61
C TYR A 315 -14.22 0.00 -26.07
N LYS A 316 -13.76 0.95 -26.89
CA LYS A 316 -13.65 0.74 -28.34
C LYS A 316 -12.25 0.27 -28.65
N VAL A 317 -12.14 -0.93 -29.22
CA VAL A 317 -10.86 -1.60 -29.46
C VAL A 317 -10.75 -1.98 -30.93
N GLU A 318 -9.59 -1.73 -31.55
CA GLU A 318 -9.24 -2.23 -32.88
C GLU A 318 -7.97 -3.09 -32.76
N LEU A 319 -8.09 -4.40 -33.00
CA LEU A 319 -6.98 -5.34 -32.94
C LEU A 319 -6.17 -5.27 -34.24
N LEU A 320 -4.92 -4.81 -34.15
CA LEU A 320 -4.06 -4.55 -35.28
C LEU A 320 -3.11 -5.71 -35.63
N ASN A 321 -2.50 -6.30 -34.59
CA ASN A 321 -1.52 -7.38 -34.73
C ASN A 321 -1.42 -8.19 -33.43
N PHE A 322 -0.86 -9.41 -33.53
CA PHE A 322 -0.38 -10.16 -32.37
C PHE A 322 0.71 -11.15 -32.78
N GLU A 323 1.60 -11.52 -31.88
CA GLU A 323 2.71 -12.46 -32.06
C GLU A 323 2.88 -13.38 -30.83
#